data_fbd550fc9dbbedcaa7a550e8e943d990
#
_entry.id   fbd550fc9dbbedcaa7a550e8e943d990
#
_cell.length_a   1.000
_cell.length_b   1.000
_cell.length_c   1.000
_cell.angle_alpha   90.00
_cell.angle_beta   90.00
_cell.angle_gamma   90.00
#
_symmetry.space_group_name_H-M   'P 1'
#
loop_
_entity.id
_entity.type
_entity.pdbx_description
1 polymer ?
#
loop_
_entity_poly.entity_id
_entity_poly.type
_entity_poly.pdbx_seq_one_letter_code
_entity_poly.pdbx_strand_id
1 'polypeptide(L)'
;MLESAIPEHLKQERTRPVSTPPNFNPPFPAYSARFPKCTKELVMAVMGAQYASGTEEDGLAMSILLKFIKDSPEATAQPAFWELASVTDDHHAFNIAVIAYWPNKDSYTEWATTSGFQAWWEAIDPEEHQNGWFLEVFFPSIDRFETVFSDNEVPEGAAHMRETISGALQEHVYWGSMRDRLPAAQTDELVGEMGHTLKKPKGSVLARRIKVPPKQNIAIIRSGQDWSNTRPEERKLYVETMHPVLTKGMDFLRDKGNEVGCYSCRLMDIIDPTTHRADKDRTFGLAFFDDLSSLEGWSKHHKTHLDIFGGFLKYAKSLNNDISLRLFHEVLVLKPEQQSFEYIGCHENFGMLVSLGDTQ
;
A
#
# COMPACT_ATOMS: atom_id res chain seq x y z
N MET A 1 -28.34 8.54 6.21
CA MET A 1 -28.19 9.13 4.85
C MET A 1 -26.78 8.75 4.40
N LEU A 2 -26.62 8.28 3.17
CA LEU A 2 -25.28 8.00 2.63
C LEU A 2 -24.54 9.31 2.34
N GLU A 3 -23.22 9.29 2.54
CA GLU A 3 -22.32 10.40 2.27
C GLU A 3 -21.52 10.14 0.99
N SER A 4 -21.07 11.21 0.32
CA SER A 4 -20.08 11.09 -0.75
C SER A 4 -18.70 10.81 -0.14
N ALA A 5 -17.94 9.92 -0.77
CA ALA A 5 -16.55 9.68 -0.41
C ALA A 5 -15.69 10.95 -0.62
N ILE A 6 -16.02 11.77 -1.62
CA ILE A 6 -15.33 13.03 -1.88
C ILE A 6 -15.88 14.12 -0.95
N PRO A 7 -15.03 14.68 -0.05
CA PRO A 7 -15.41 15.79 0.81
C PRO A 7 -15.84 17.03 0.01
N GLU A 8 -16.75 17.84 0.56
CA GLU A 8 -17.33 19.00 -0.14
C GLU A 8 -16.27 19.98 -0.69
N HIS A 9 -15.21 20.22 0.06
CA HIS A 9 -14.13 21.14 -0.35
C HIS A 9 -13.22 20.61 -1.47
N LEU A 10 -13.33 19.31 -1.83
CA LEU A 10 -12.62 18.68 -2.94
C LEU A 10 -13.53 18.35 -4.13
N LYS A 11 -14.82 18.69 -4.03
CA LYS A 11 -15.75 18.55 -5.15
C LYS A 11 -15.45 19.57 -6.25
N GLN A 12 -15.51 19.10 -7.47
CA GLN A 12 -15.36 19.88 -8.71
C GLN A 12 -16.49 19.55 -9.67
N GLU A 13 -16.77 20.46 -10.61
CA GLU A 13 -17.65 20.15 -11.73
C GLU A 13 -17.04 19.01 -12.54
N ARG A 14 -17.76 17.88 -12.60
CA ARG A 14 -17.26 16.69 -13.27
C ARG A 14 -17.25 16.86 -14.79
N THR A 15 -16.11 16.57 -15.41
CA THR A 15 -15.97 16.35 -16.85
C THR A 15 -15.90 14.87 -17.20
N ARG A 16 -15.75 14.01 -16.19
CA ARG A 16 -15.71 12.54 -16.32
C ARG A 16 -16.94 11.92 -15.65
N PRO A 17 -17.58 10.93 -16.31
CA PRO A 17 -18.76 10.27 -15.76
C PRO A 17 -18.42 9.49 -14.47
N VAL A 18 -19.41 9.30 -13.63
CA VAL A 18 -19.35 8.38 -12.52
C VAL A 18 -19.69 6.97 -12.97
N SER A 19 -19.16 5.97 -12.30
CA SER A 19 -19.50 4.56 -12.50
C SER A 19 -20.67 4.09 -11.62
N THR A 20 -21.10 4.91 -10.68
CA THR A 20 -22.23 4.59 -9.78
C THR A 20 -23.48 4.22 -10.59
N PRO A 21 -24.02 2.99 -10.43
CA PRO A 21 -25.26 2.62 -11.10
C PRO A 21 -26.44 3.50 -10.66
N PRO A 22 -27.43 3.76 -11.54
CA PRO A 22 -28.64 4.49 -11.14
C PRO A 22 -29.36 3.84 -9.95
N ASN A 23 -29.74 4.64 -8.95
CA ASN A 23 -30.42 4.18 -7.73
C ASN A 23 -29.65 3.11 -6.93
N PHE A 24 -28.33 3.09 -7.06
CA PHE A 24 -27.49 2.14 -6.33
C PHE A 24 -27.51 2.45 -4.83
N ASN A 25 -27.67 1.39 -4.04
CA ASN A 25 -27.49 1.43 -2.60
C ASN A 25 -26.49 0.35 -2.18
N PRO A 26 -25.38 0.70 -1.54
CA PRO A 26 -24.39 -0.27 -1.13
C PRO A 26 -24.97 -1.33 -0.19
N PRO A 27 -24.65 -2.63 -0.40
CA PRO A 27 -25.21 -3.71 0.45
C PRO A 27 -24.59 -3.75 1.86
N PHE A 28 -23.42 -3.12 2.05
CA PHE A 28 -22.72 -3.01 3.33
C PHE A 28 -22.28 -1.58 3.54
N PRO A 29 -22.13 -1.12 4.79
CA PRO A 29 -21.52 0.17 5.05
C PRO A 29 -20.01 0.12 4.75
N ALA A 30 -19.47 1.23 4.29
CA ALA A 30 -18.05 1.50 4.25
C ALA A 30 -17.82 2.97 4.62
N TYR A 31 -16.62 3.28 5.05
CA TYR A 31 -16.24 4.57 5.61
C TYR A 31 -14.92 5.05 5.01
N SER A 32 -14.64 6.34 5.10
CA SER A 32 -13.40 6.94 4.64
C SER A 32 -12.86 7.95 5.65
N ALA A 33 -11.55 8.11 5.68
CA ALA A 33 -10.92 9.15 6.47
C ALA A 33 -11.27 10.55 5.94
N ARG A 34 -11.57 11.46 6.85
CA ARG A 34 -11.73 12.89 6.58
C ARG A 34 -10.54 13.64 7.13
N PHE A 35 -9.71 14.15 6.26
CA PHE A 35 -8.54 14.94 6.66
C PHE A 35 -8.91 16.41 6.85
N PRO A 36 -8.16 17.17 7.65
CA PRO A 36 -8.33 18.60 7.79
C PRO A 36 -8.37 19.30 6.41
N LYS A 37 -9.22 20.28 6.24
CA LYS A 37 -9.36 21.02 4.95
C LYS A 37 -8.07 21.69 4.47
N CYS A 38 -7.14 21.98 5.38
CA CYS A 38 -5.83 22.52 5.05
C CYS A 38 -4.83 21.47 4.53
N THR A 39 -5.11 20.17 4.69
CA THR A 39 -4.25 19.09 4.20
C THR A 39 -4.19 19.15 2.67
N LYS A 40 -2.97 19.27 2.12
CA LYS A 40 -2.72 19.34 0.68
C LYS A 40 -2.15 18.03 0.13
N GLU A 41 -1.36 17.37 0.95
CA GLU A 41 -0.66 16.13 0.63
C GLU A 41 -0.49 15.30 1.90
N LEU A 42 -0.09 14.05 1.73
CA LEU A 42 0.32 13.15 2.79
C LEU A 42 1.65 12.50 2.40
N VAL A 43 2.29 11.82 3.32
CA VAL A 43 3.45 10.99 3.02
C VAL A 43 3.24 9.58 3.53
N MET A 44 3.54 8.60 2.67
CA MET A 44 3.69 7.19 3.02
C MET A 44 5.10 6.77 2.62
N ALA A 45 5.88 6.21 3.55
CA ALA A 45 7.19 5.65 3.26
C ALA A 45 7.25 4.18 3.66
N VAL A 46 7.88 3.37 2.80
CA VAL A 46 8.21 1.97 3.05
C VAL A 46 9.73 1.88 3.07
N MET A 47 10.29 1.66 4.25
CA MET A 47 11.72 1.60 4.49
C MET A 47 12.08 0.21 4.98
N GLY A 48 12.94 -0.52 4.31
CA GLY A 48 13.18 -1.89 4.70
C GLY A 48 14.52 -2.47 4.27
N ALA A 49 14.72 -3.70 4.72
CA ALA A 49 15.87 -4.53 4.41
C ALA A 49 15.41 -5.83 3.74
N GLN A 50 16.26 -6.34 2.85
CA GLN A 50 16.09 -7.60 2.16
C GLN A 50 17.26 -8.52 2.46
N TYR A 51 16.98 -9.67 3.06
CA TYR A 51 17.94 -10.72 3.35
C TYR A 51 17.86 -11.79 2.25
N ALA A 52 19.00 -12.12 1.66
CA ALA A 52 19.06 -13.16 0.61
C ALA A 52 18.63 -14.52 1.16
N SER A 53 18.15 -15.41 0.28
CA SER A 53 17.80 -16.79 0.64
C SER A 53 18.93 -17.49 1.40
N GLY A 54 18.59 -18.12 2.52
CA GLY A 54 19.55 -18.81 3.39
C GLY A 54 20.36 -17.91 4.32
N THR A 55 20.17 -16.58 4.27
CA THR A 55 20.73 -15.66 5.27
C THR A 55 19.73 -15.51 6.41
N GLU A 56 20.17 -15.74 7.65
CA GLU A 56 19.34 -15.53 8.83
C GLU A 56 19.19 -14.03 9.09
N GLU A 57 17.96 -13.60 9.38
CA GLU A 57 17.66 -12.26 9.87
C GLU A 57 18.17 -12.14 11.31
N ASP A 58 19.11 -11.23 11.53
CA ASP A 58 19.81 -11.03 12.82
C ASP A 58 19.20 -9.93 13.69
N GLY A 59 18.11 -9.29 13.25
CA GLY A 59 17.47 -8.15 13.90
C GLY A 59 18.22 -6.82 13.75
N LEU A 60 19.39 -6.82 13.13
CA LEU A 60 20.24 -5.63 13.04
C LEU A 60 19.62 -4.56 12.14
N ALA A 61 19.16 -4.93 10.94
CA ALA A 61 18.56 -3.97 10.03
C ALA A 61 17.31 -3.32 10.62
N MET A 62 16.47 -4.09 11.29
CA MET A 62 15.29 -3.56 11.97
C MET A 62 15.66 -2.64 13.14
N SER A 63 16.66 -3.01 13.91
CA SER A 63 17.17 -2.17 15.02
C SER A 63 17.69 -0.83 14.51
N ILE A 64 18.35 -0.80 13.34
CA ILE A 64 18.82 0.44 12.70
C ILE A 64 17.62 1.31 12.29
N LEU A 65 16.63 0.74 11.59
CA LEU A 65 15.45 1.50 11.14
C LEU A 65 14.64 2.04 12.32
N LEU A 66 14.41 1.21 13.35
CA LEU A 66 13.65 1.60 14.53
C LEU A 66 14.33 2.72 15.34
N LYS A 67 15.66 2.81 15.31
CA LYS A 67 16.39 3.91 15.94
C LYS A 67 15.95 5.26 15.38
N PHE A 68 15.81 5.39 14.06
CA PHE A 68 15.35 6.64 13.43
C PHE A 68 13.88 6.94 13.72
N ILE A 69 13.05 5.91 13.86
CA ILE A 69 11.61 6.04 14.09
C ILE A 69 11.28 6.33 15.55
N LYS A 70 11.97 5.68 16.51
CA LYS A 70 11.63 5.75 17.95
C LYS A 70 12.48 6.76 18.72
N ASP A 71 13.76 6.84 18.37
CA ASP A 71 14.76 7.53 19.21
C ASP A 71 15.16 8.89 18.63
N SER A 72 14.40 9.44 17.70
CA SER A 72 14.65 10.79 17.20
C SER A 72 14.41 11.83 18.32
N PRO A 73 15.37 12.74 18.57
CA PRO A 73 15.24 13.76 19.61
C PRO A 73 14.19 14.83 19.29
N GLU A 74 13.78 14.99 18.03
CA GLU A 74 12.85 16.01 17.57
C GLU A 74 11.42 15.44 17.48
N ALA A 75 10.70 15.41 18.59
CA ALA A 75 9.36 14.81 18.69
C ALA A 75 8.34 15.37 17.69
N THR A 76 8.50 16.61 17.21
CA THR A 76 7.57 17.25 16.26
C THR A 76 7.66 16.69 14.84
N ALA A 77 8.77 16.08 14.48
CA ALA A 77 9.02 15.51 13.15
C ALA A 77 8.79 13.99 13.08
N GLN A 78 8.39 13.34 14.18
CA GLN A 78 8.11 11.91 14.18
C GLN A 78 6.97 11.53 13.21
N PRO A 79 6.96 10.30 12.65
CA PRO A 79 5.81 9.83 11.90
C PRO A 79 4.55 9.83 12.78
N ALA A 80 3.44 10.26 12.22
CA ALA A 80 2.13 10.25 12.90
C ALA A 80 1.64 8.83 13.18
N PHE A 81 2.06 7.89 12.35
CA PHE A 81 1.80 6.45 12.52
C PHE A 81 2.91 5.65 11.83
N TRP A 82 3.21 4.49 12.38
CA TRP A 82 4.09 3.51 11.74
C TRP A 82 3.77 2.09 12.23
N GLU A 83 4.10 1.12 11.41
CA GLU A 83 4.01 -0.30 11.75
C GLU A 83 5.12 -1.09 11.07
N LEU A 84 5.38 -2.30 11.57
CA LEU A 84 6.32 -3.24 11.00
C LEU A 84 5.60 -4.30 10.20
N ALA A 85 6.20 -4.69 9.08
CA ALA A 85 5.71 -5.80 8.28
C ALA A 85 6.84 -6.60 7.67
N SER A 86 6.58 -7.89 7.40
CA SER A 86 7.56 -8.77 6.76
C SER A 86 6.90 -9.68 5.73
N VAL A 87 7.71 -10.15 4.80
CA VAL A 87 7.33 -11.17 3.81
C VAL A 87 8.55 -11.93 3.32
N THR A 88 8.42 -13.23 3.12
CA THR A 88 9.37 -14.00 2.30
C THR A 88 8.82 -14.03 0.88
N ASP A 89 9.62 -13.52 -0.07
CA ASP A 89 9.21 -13.45 -1.48
C ASP A 89 9.44 -14.78 -2.24
N ASP A 90 9.13 -14.81 -3.53
CA ASP A 90 9.28 -15.98 -4.40
C ASP A 90 10.75 -16.36 -4.69
N HIS A 91 11.69 -15.44 -4.44
CA HIS A 91 13.13 -15.70 -4.47
C HIS A 91 13.65 -16.22 -3.12
N HIS A 92 12.76 -16.50 -2.17
CA HIS A 92 13.09 -16.88 -0.79
C HIS A 92 13.91 -15.83 -0.04
N ALA A 93 13.87 -14.58 -0.48
CA ALA A 93 14.46 -13.47 0.25
C ALA A 93 13.48 -13.01 1.34
N PHE A 94 13.98 -12.86 2.57
CA PHE A 94 13.20 -12.32 3.67
C PHE A 94 13.26 -10.80 3.64
N ASN A 95 12.10 -10.18 3.58
CA ASN A 95 11.94 -8.73 3.53
C ASN A 95 11.25 -8.25 4.80
N ILE A 96 11.82 -7.25 5.46
CA ILE A 96 11.26 -6.61 6.65
C ILE A 96 11.26 -5.10 6.44
N ALA A 97 10.16 -4.45 6.81
CA ALA A 97 9.98 -3.02 6.55
C ALA A 97 9.24 -2.29 7.67
N VAL A 98 9.55 -1.02 7.81
CA VAL A 98 8.73 -0.02 8.48
C VAL A 98 7.86 0.64 7.41
N ILE A 99 6.55 0.66 7.63
CA ILE A 99 5.62 1.49 6.89
C ILE A 99 5.27 2.68 7.78
N ALA A 100 5.56 3.90 7.35
CA ALA A 100 5.41 5.09 8.17
C ALA A 100 4.72 6.23 7.41
N TYR A 101 4.01 7.08 8.16
CA TYR A 101 3.15 8.14 7.60
C TYR A 101 3.43 9.49 8.26
N TRP A 102 3.47 10.55 7.43
CA TRP A 102 3.61 11.95 7.88
C TRP A 102 2.52 12.82 7.26
N PRO A 103 2.14 13.91 7.93
CA PRO A 103 1.04 14.78 7.48
C PRO A 103 1.36 15.59 6.21
N ASN A 104 2.64 15.72 5.85
CA ASN A 104 3.11 16.44 4.67
C ASN A 104 4.60 16.16 4.40
N LYS A 105 5.07 16.61 3.24
CA LYS A 105 6.45 16.44 2.78
C LYS A 105 7.47 17.16 3.66
N ASP A 106 7.12 18.34 4.19
CA ASP A 106 8.02 19.11 5.04
C ASP A 106 8.31 18.33 6.33
N SER A 107 7.29 17.76 6.97
CA SER A 107 7.45 16.94 8.18
C SER A 107 8.31 15.69 7.93
N TYR A 108 8.12 15.01 6.78
CA TYR A 108 8.98 13.89 6.40
C TYR A 108 10.44 14.33 6.20
N THR A 109 10.64 15.45 5.49
CA THR A 109 11.99 15.99 5.19
C THR A 109 12.70 16.43 6.48
N GLU A 110 11.99 17.09 7.38
CA GLU A 110 12.49 17.49 8.69
C GLU A 110 12.89 16.24 9.50
N TRP A 111 12.02 15.22 9.58
CA TRP A 111 12.35 13.96 10.23
C TRP A 111 13.58 13.29 9.60
N ALA A 112 13.61 13.14 8.29
CA ALA A 112 14.72 12.47 7.60
C ALA A 112 16.07 13.16 7.88
N THR A 113 16.06 14.49 8.00
CA THR A 113 17.25 15.29 8.28
C THR A 113 17.62 15.24 9.76
N THR A 114 16.68 15.52 10.66
CA THR A 114 16.95 15.70 12.10
C THR A 114 17.19 14.36 12.81
N SER A 115 16.56 13.28 12.38
CA SER A 115 16.83 11.93 12.88
C SER A 115 18.18 11.36 12.43
N GLY A 116 18.80 11.97 11.40
CA GLY A 116 20.01 11.44 10.76
C GLY A 116 19.74 10.34 9.73
N PHE A 117 18.47 9.98 9.47
CA PHE A 117 18.09 8.95 8.50
C PHE A 117 18.63 9.25 7.11
N GLN A 118 18.48 10.49 6.62
CA GLN A 118 18.95 10.88 5.30
C GLN A 118 20.46 10.69 5.16
N ALA A 119 21.23 11.19 6.13
CA ALA A 119 22.71 11.06 6.09
C ALA A 119 23.15 9.59 6.15
N TRP A 120 22.49 8.77 6.96
CA TRP A 120 22.76 7.33 7.01
C TRP A 120 22.39 6.66 5.68
N TRP A 121 21.23 6.94 5.11
CA TRP A 121 20.77 6.36 3.85
C TRP A 121 21.76 6.69 2.70
N GLU A 122 22.18 7.94 2.60
CA GLU A 122 23.14 8.40 1.58
C GLU A 122 24.51 7.74 1.72
N ALA A 123 24.92 7.41 2.95
CA ALA A 123 26.21 6.80 3.26
C ALA A 123 26.25 5.27 3.08
N ILE A 124 25.11 4.58 2.85
CA ILE A 124 25.10 3.14 2.67
C ILE A 124 25.95 2.75 1.43
N ASP A 125 26.98 1.94 1.66
CA ASP A 125 27.75 1.32 0.58
C ASP A 125 27.19 -0.07 0.27
N PRO A 126 26.73 -0.33 -0.97
CA PRO A 126 26.17 -1.63 -1.34
C PRO A 126 27.14 -2.80 -1.20
N GLU A 127 28.45 -2.55 -1.23
CA GLU A 127 29.49 -3.60 -1.14
C GLU A 127 29.82 -3.99 0.32
N GLU A 128 29.43 -3.15 1.30
CA GLU A 128 29.75 -3.37 2.72
C GLU A 128 28.63 -4.06 3.51
N HIS A 129 27.44 -4.25 2.92
CA HIS A 129 26.27 -4.81 3.63
C HIS A 129 25.96 -6.25 3.20
N GLN A 130 25.59 -7.09 4.16
CA GLN A 130 25.14 -8.47 3.93
C GLN A 130 23.68 -8.57 3.46
N ASN A 131 22.92 -7.48 3.60
CA ASN A 131 21.51 -7.37 3.19
C ASN A 131 21.33 -6.21 2.22
N GLY A 132 20.29 -6.31 1.40
CA GLY A 132 19.80 -5.20 0.60
C GLY A 132 18.98 -4.22 1.43
N TRP A 133 18.84 -2.99 0.93
CA TRP A 133 18.01 -1.94 1.51
C TRP A 133 17.07 -1.36 0.48
N PHE A 134 15.87 -0.96 0.87
CA PHE A 134 14.91 -0.31 0.00
C PHE A 134 14.20 0.85 0.68
N LEU A 135 13.95 1.88 -0.11
CA LEU A 135 13.22 3.08 0.29
C LEU A 135 12.24 3.46 -0.82
N GLU A 136 10.95 3.35 -0.51
CA GLU A 136 9.86 3.70 -1.38
C GLU A 136 9.05 4.81 -0.69
N VAL A 137 9.03 6.02 -1.27
CA VAL A 137 8.38 7.18 -0.64
C VAL A 137 7.36 7.78 -1.59
N PHE A 138 6.17 8.02 -1.08
CA PHE A 138 5.02 8.51 -1.81
C PHE A 138 4.50 9.79 -1.18
N PHE A 139 4.24 10.79 -2.03
CA PHE A 139 3.76 12.12 -1.66
C PHE A 139 2.42 12.41 -2.37
N PRO A 140 1.36 11.60 -2.15
CA PRO A 140 0.10 11.85 -2.81
C PRO A 140 -0.46 13.21 -2.40
N SER A 141 -0.86 14.03 -3.39
CA SER A 141 -1.76 15.13 -3.10
C SER A 141 -3.11 14.57 -2.65
N ILE A 142 -3.82 15.30 -1.80
CA ILE A 142 -5.04 14.81 -1.16
C ILE A 142 -6.15 14.48 -2.16
N ASP A 143 -6.14 15.07 -3.34
CA ASP A 143 -7.06 14.77 -4.43
C ASP A 143 -6.72 13.46 -5.19
N ARG A 144 -5.52 12.91 -4.97
CA ARG A 144 -5.01 11.67 -5.58
C ARG A 144 -4.86 10.52 -4.58
N PHE A 145 -5.53 10.64 -3.46
CA PHE A 145 -5.52 9.69 -2.36
C PHE A 145 -6.95 9.36 -1.92
N GLU A 146 -7.24 8.11 -1.69
CA GLU A 146 -8.51 7.67 -1.13
C GLU A 146 -8.32 6.55 -0.11
N THR A 147 -9.26 6.44 0.81
CA THR A 147 -9.32 5.36 1.81
C THR A 147 -10.71 4.76 1.85
N VAL A 148 -10.78 3.46 2.12
CA VAL A 148 -12.03 2.77 2.43
C VAL A 148 -11.82 1.82 3.60
N PHE A 149 -12.75 1.82 4.56
CA PHE A 149 -12.74 0.98 5.75
C PHE A 149 -14.11 0.28 5.91
N SER A 150 -14.10 -0.98 6.33
CA SER A 150 -15.33 -1.70 6.74
C SER A 150 -15.81 -1.30 8.14
N ASP A 151 -14.99 -0.57 8.90
CA ASP A 151 -15.16 -0.19 10.31
C ASP A 151 -14.88 1.31 10.44
N ASN A 152 -15.63 2.00 11.29
CA ASN A 152 -15.49 3.44 11.52
C ASN A 152 -14.83 3.79 12.86
N GLU A 153 -14.34 2.82 13.61
CA GLU A 153 -13.75 3.02 14.93
C GLU A 153 -12.21 3.01 14.88
N VAL A 154 -11.63 2.03 14.19
CA VAL A 154 -10.19 1.78 14.19
C VAL A 154 -9.54 2.38 12.94
N PRO A 155 -8.64 3.37 13.10
CA PRO A 155 -7.90 3.93 11.97
C PRO A 155 -6.84 2.95 11.46
N GLU A 156 -6.60 2.98 10.15
CA GLU A 156 -5.53 2.26 9.48
C GLU A 156 -4.70 3.22 8.63
N GLY A 157 -3.38 3.01 8.59
CA GLY A 157 -2.46 3.79 7.77
C GLY A 157 -2.59 5.30 7.94
N ALA A 158 -2.78 6.01 6.83
CA ALA A 158 -2.92 7.46 6.82
C ALA A 158 -4.12 7.98 7.63
N ALA A 159 -5.12 7.13 7.90
CA ALA A 159 -6.26 7.53 8.71
C ALA A 159 -5.93 7.87 10.18
N HIS A 160 -4.73 7.55 10.65
CA HIS A 160 -4.23 8.04 11.94
C HIS A 160 -4.06 9.58 11.98
N MET A 161 -3.98 10.23 10.81
CA MET A 161 -3.88 11.69 10.66
C MET A 161 -5.22 12.36 10.35
N ARG A 162 -6.32 11.61 10.40
CA ARG A 162 -7.67 12.13 10.12
C ARG A 162 -8.15 13.14 11.16
N GLU A 163 -9.03 14.01 10.75
CA GLU A 163 -9.84 14.82 11.66
C GLU A 163 -11.05 14.00 12.18
N THR A 164 -11.71 13.28 11.24
CA THR A 164 -12.87 12.42 11.54
C THR A 164 -12.93 11.22 10.59
N ILE A 165 -13.86 10.31 10.82
CA ILE A 165 -14.32 9.29 9.87
C ILE A 165 -15.68 9.71 9.32
N SER A 166 -15.92 9.42 8.03
CA SER A 166 -17.20 9.69 7.36
C SER A 166 -18.35 8.87 7.95
N GLY A 167 -19.57 9.25 7.65
CA GLY A 167 -20.71 8.33 7.66
C GLY A 167 -20.57 7.27 6.56
N ALA A 168 -21.60 6.39 6.46
CA ALA A 168 -21.61 5.35 5.43
C ALA A 168 -21.58 5.96 4.01
N LEU A 169 -20.67 5.45 3.17
CA LEU A 169 -20.38 5.97 1.83
C LEU A 169 -21.37 5.48 0.78
N GLN A 170 -21.63 6.34 -0.21
CA GLN A 170 -22.36 5.98 -1.45
C GLN A 170 -21.47 5.19 -2.42
N GLU A 171 -20.21 5.58 -2.57
CA GLU A 171 -19.29 5.05 -3.58
C GLU A 171 -18.55 3.80 -3.05
N HIS A 172 -19.29 2.66 -2.98
CA HIS A 172 -18.78 1.40 -2.47
C HIS A 172 -19.51 0.19 -3.09
N VAL A 173 -18.81 -0.96 -3.26
CA VAL A 173 -19.34 -2.25 -3.77
C VAL A 173 -19.94 -2.17 -5.18
N TYR A 174 -19.35 -1.39 -6.06
CA TYR A 174 -19.58 -1.47 -7.50
C TYR A 174 -18.26 -1.28 -8.27
N TRP A 175 -18.20 -1.80 -9.49
CA TRP A 175 -17.00 -1.68 -10.31
C TRP A 175 -16.79 -0.21 -10.76
N GLY A 176 -15.64 0.36 -10.41
CA GLY A 176 -15.31 1.77 -10.60
C GLY A 176 -15.49 2.64 -9.35
N SER A 177 -15.98 2.08 -8.25
CA SER A 177 -16.15 2.84 -6.99
C SER A 177 -14.86 3.42 -6.46
N MET A 178 -13.71 2.75 -6.67
CA MET A 178 -12.38 3.25 -6.31
C MET A 178 -12.07 4.57 -7.01
N ARG A 179 -12.29 4.64 -8.33
CA ARG A 179 -12.12 5.86 -9.14
C ARG A 179 -13.09 6.95 -8.71
N ASP A 180 -14.36 6.60 -8.46
CA ASP A 180 -15.39 7.55 -8.04
C ASP A 180 -15.08 8.20 -6.69
N ARG A 181 -14.26 7.55 -5.82
CA ARG A 181 -13.81 8.11 -4.54
C ARG A 181 -12.61 9.05 -4.67
N LEU A 182 -11.84 9.00 -5.78
CA LEU A 182 -10.69 9.89 -6.00
C LEU A 182 -11.12 11.27 -6.49
N PRO A 183 -10.86 12.36 -5.77
CA PRO A 183 -11.26 13.69 -6.21
C PRO A 183 -10.69 14.10 -7.57
N ALA A 184 -9.43 13.73 -7.89
CA ALA A 184 -8.80 14.02 -9.17
C ALA A 184 -9.54 13.36 -10.35
N ALA A 185 -10.16 12.20 -10.16
CA ALA A 185 -10.91 11.50 -11.21
C ALA A 185 -12.21 12.22 -11.63
N GLN A 186 -12.57 13.30 -10.96
CA GLN A 186 -13.70 14.13 -11.42
C GLN A 186 -13.42 14.80 -12.76
N THR A 187 -12.13 15.09 -13.05
CA THR A 187 -11.72 15.84 -14.25
C THR A 187 -10.57 15.19 -15.03
N ASP A 188 -9.82 14.27 -14.40
CA ASP A 188 -8.64 13.59 -14.98
C ASP A 188 -8.97 12.10 -15.21
N GLU A 189 -8.51 11.53 -16.31
CA GLU A 189 -8.63 10.09 -16.59
C GLU A 189 -7.64 9.23 -15.81
N LEU A 190 -6.61 9.86 -15.25
CA LEU A 190 -5.54 9.21 -14.49
C LEU A 190 -4.82 8.13 -15.30
N VAL A 191 -4.62 8.38 -16.60
CA VAL A 191 -3.94 7.45 -17.51
C VAL A 191 -2.45 7.41 -17.19
N GLY A 192 -1.94 6.21 -17.01
CA GLY A 192 -0.52 5.94 -16.77
C GLY A 192 0.29 5.74 -18.05
N GLU A 193 1.57 5.52 -17.87
CA GLU A 193 2.49 5.16 -18.94
C GLU A 193 2.55 3.64 -19.08
N MET A 194 1.68 3.08 -19.92
CA MET A 194 1.66 1.65 -20.20
C MET A 194 2.86 1.21 -21.03
N GLY A 195 3.53 0.14 -20.61
CA GLY A 195 4.45 -0.63 -21.46
C GLY A 195 5.85 -0.04 -21.69
N HIS A 196 6.26 1.03 -21.05
CA HIS A 196 7.65 1.53 -21.16
C HIS A 196 8.57 0.81 -20.18
N THR A 197 9.18 -0.28 -20.65
CA THR A 197 10.28 -0.94 -19.95
C THR A 197 11.52 -0.05 -20.04
N LEU A 198 11.93 0.50 -18.91
CA LEU A 198 13.18 1.26 -18.84
C LEU A 198 14.37 0.29 -18.82
N LYS A 199 15.47 0.64 -19.50
CA LYS A 199 16.66 -0.23 -19.57
C LYS A 199 17.29 -0.39 -18.18
N LYS A 200 17.53 -1.65 -17.77
CA LYS A 200 18.34 -1.93 -16.58
C LYS A 200 19.75 -1.35 -16.72
N PRO A 201 20.33 -0.82 -15.63
CA PRO A 201 21.75 -0.48 -15.61
C PRO A 201 22.62 -1.71 -15.87
N LYS A 202 23.71 -1.58 -16.64
CA LYS A 202 24.65 -2.69 -16.89
C LYS A 202 25.33 -3.14 -15.59
N GLY A 203 25.38 -4.46 -15.33
CA GLY A 203 26.10 -5.14 -14.24
C GLY A 203 25.18 -5.69 -13.15
N SER A 204 25.74 -6.38 -12.15
CA SER A 204 24.97 -6.98 -11.05
C SER A 204 24.18 -5.93 -10.26
N VAL A 205 22.88 -6.14 -10.06
CA VAL A 205 21.99 -5.28 -9.25
C VAL A 205 22.37 -5.35 -7.78
N LEU A 206 22.88 -6.50 -7.31
CA LEU A 206 23.22 -6.78 -5.92
C LEU A 206 24.35 -5.91 -5.34
N ALA A 207 25.19 -5.29 -6.19
CA ALA A 207 26.27 -4.41 -5.76
C ALA A 207 26.01 -2.94 -6.11
N ARG A 208 24.74 -2.51 -6.15
CA ARG A 208 24.40 -1.17 -6.65
C ARG A 208 23.28 -0.50 -5.88
N ARG A 209 23.37 0.82 -5.90
CA ARG A 209 22.29 1.73 -5.59
C ARG A 209 21.53 2.07 -6.87
N ILE A 210 20.25 1.78 -6.93
CA ILE A 210 19.39 2.02 -8.10
C ILE A 210 18.23 2.91 -7.71
N LYS A 211 18.13 4.08 -8.36
CA LYS A 211 16.92 4.92 -8.33
C LYS A 211 16.10 4.57 -9.56
N VAL A 212 14.88 4.07 -9.34
CA VAL A 212 13.98 3.78 -10.45
C VAL A 212 13.35 5.09 -10.94
N PRO A 213 13.40 5.37 -12.26
CA PRO A 213 12.76 6.54 -12.82
C PRO A 213 11.26 6.56 -12.49
N PRO A 214 10.73 7.72 -12.08
CA PRO A 214 9.32 7.86 -11.74
C PRO A 214 8.42 7.66 -12.97
N LYS A 215 7.17 7.23 -12.73
CA LYS A 215 6.18 6.95 -13.79
C LYS A 215 4.94 7.83 -13.64
N GLN A 216 4.32 8.19 -14.76
CA GLN A 216 3.08 8.97 -14.76
C GLN A 216 1.91 8.13 -14.26
N ASN A 217 1.17 8.65 -13.29
CA ASN A 217 -0.08 8.09 -12.77
C ASN A 217 0.00 6.62 -12.33
N ILE A 218 1.17 6.19 -11.79
CA ILE A 218 1.28 4.87 -11.16
C ILE A 218 0.22 4.76 -10.06
N ALA A 219 -0.51 3.64 -10.04
CA ALA A 219 -1.49 3.37 -8.99
C ALA A 219 -0.91 2.42 -7.95
N ILE A 220 -0.95 2.84 -6.69
CA ILE A 220 -0.47 2.05 -5.55
C ILE A 220 -1.68 1.73 -4.68
N ILE A 221 -1.84 0.48 -4.31
CA ILE A 221 -2.84 0.04 -3.35
C ILE A 221 -2.19 -0.68 -2.18
N ARG A 222 -2.54 -0.26 -0.96
CA ARG A 222 -2.34 -0.99 0.27
C ARG A 222 -3.69 -1.50 0.74
N SER A 223 -3.92 -2.81 0.67
CA SER A 223 -5.20 -3.44 1.01
C SER A 223 -5.01 -4.43 2.15
N GLY A 224 -5.62 -4.19 3.29
CA GLY A 224 -5.36 -4.96 4.50
C GLY A 224 -6.57 -5.67 5.07
N GLN A 225 -6.26 -6.68 5.86
CA GLN A 225 -7.18 -7.54 6.58
C GLN A 225 -6.72 -7.67 8.02
N ASP A 226 -7.66 -7.53 8.95
CA ASP A 226 -7.41 -7.70 10.37
C ASP A 226 -8.47 -8.61 10.98
N TRP A 227 -8.05 -9.82 11.38
CA TRP A 227 -8.91 -10.82 12.01
C TRP A 227 -8.55 -11.04 13.49
N SER A 228 -7.71 -10.17 14.07
CA SER A 228 -7.23 -10.27 15.45
C SER A 228 -8.35 -10.27 16.48
N ASN A 229 -9.43 -9.54 16.22
CA ASN A 229 -10.58 -9.40 17.11
C ASN A 229 -11.83 -10.13 16.60
N THR A 230 -11.69 -11.03 15.61
CA THR A 230 -12.83 -11.81 15.15
C THR A 230 -13.22 -12.89 16.16
N ARG A 231 -14.51 -13.24 16.19
CA ARG A 231 -15.02 -14.36 17.00
C ARG A 231 -14.35 -15.67 16.56
N PRO A 232 -14.18 -16.65 17.45
CA PRO A 232 -13.46 -17.89 17.14
C PRO A 232 -13.98 -18.63 15.89
N GLU A 233 -15.30 -18.71 15.71
CA GLU A 233 -15.91 -19.36 14.54
C GLU A 233 -15.66 -18.56 13.27
N GLU A 234 -15.77 -17.25 13.33
CA GLU A 234 -15.49 -16.35 12.22
C GLU A 234 -14.00 -16.40 11.84
N ARG A 235 -13.09 -16.36 12.84
CA ARG A 235 -11.66 -16.49 12.64
C ARG A 235 -11.32 -17.79 11.92
N LYS A 236 -11.88 -18.91 12.38
CA LYS A 236 -11.69 -20.22 11.74
C LYS A 236 -12.15 -20.19 10.30
N LEU A 237 -13.37 -19.69 10.04
CA LEU A 237 -13.94 -19.58 8.71
C LEU A 237 -13.06 -18.71 7.79
N TYR A 238 -12.58 -17.56 8.28
CA TYR A 238 -11.69 -16.67 7.53
C TYR A 238 -10.39 -17.39 7.14
N VAL A 239 -9.69 -17.96 8.10
CA VAL A 239 -8.39 -18.63 7.90
C VAL A 239 -8.52 -19.85 6.97
N GLU A 240 -9.62 -20.63 7.06
CA GLU A 240 -9.82 -21.83 6.25
C GLU A 240 -10.36 -21.54 4.84
N THR A 241 -11.10 -20.43 4.62
CA THR A 241 -11.81 -20.21 3.36
C THR A 241 -11.42 -18.94 2.61
N MET A 242 -11.18 -17.83 3.32
CA MET A 242 -10.92 -16.53 2.70
C MET A 242 -9.43 -16.25 2.53
N HIS A 243 -8.63 -16.46 3.58
CA HIS A 243 -7.20 -16.19 3.55
C HIS A 243 -6.47 -16.97 2.44
N PRO A 244 -6.74 -18.27 2.18
CA PRO A 244 -6.09 -18.98 1.06
C PRO A 244 -6.48 -18.44 -0.33
N VAL A 245 -7.70 -17.92 -0.48
CA VAL A 245 -8.15 -17.32 -1.76
C VAL A 245 -7.49 -15.97 -1.97
N LEU A 246 -7.38 -15.18 -0.92
CA LEU A 246 -6.63 -13.91 -0.94
C LEU A 246 -5.16 -14.15 -1.30
N THR A 247 -4.48 -15.06 -0.59
CA THR A 247 -3.08 -15.42 -0.84
C THR A 247 -2.86 -15.79 -2.30
N LYS A 248 -3.72 -16.66 -2.86
CA LYS A 248 -3.65 -17.04 -4.29
C LYS A 248 -3.79 -15.84 -5.23
N GLY A 249 -4.62 -14.85 -4.88
CA GLY A 249 -4.76 -13.62 -5.66
C GLY A 249 -3.51 -12.75 -5.61
N MET A 250 -2.90 -12.66 -4.43
CA MET A 250 -1.65 -11.89 -4.25
C MET A 250 -0.46 -12.59 -4.91
N ASP A 251 -0.38 -13.93 -4.83
CA ASP A 251 0.62 -14.73 -5.54
C ASP A 251 0.51 -14.53 -7.06
N PHE A 252 -0.69 -14.48 -7.62
CA PHE A 252 -0.87 -14.16 -9.04
C PHE A 252 -0.30 -12.78 -9.38
N LEU A 253 -0.61 -11.77 -8.57
CA LEU A 253 -0.08 -10.41 -8.82
C LEU A 253 1.44 -10.33 -8.64
N ARG A 254 2.02 -11.12 -7.73
CA ARG A 254 3.48 -11.24 -7.56
C ARG A 254 4.14 -11.90 -8.77
N ASP A 255 3.62 -13.08 -9.19
CA ASP A 255 4.29 -13.96 -10.13
C ASP A 255 3.98 -13.63 -11.61
N LYS A 256 2.77 -13.09 -11.85
CA LYS A 256 2.20 -12.85 -13.19
C LYS A 256 1.54 -11.48 -13.31
N GLY A 257 1.84 -10.56 -12.40
CA GLY A 257 1.22 -9.24 -12.35
C GLY A 257 1.36 -8.45 -13.64
N ASN A 258 2.44 -8.67 -14.40
CA ASN A 258 2.65 -8.04 -15.70
C ASN A 258 1.55 -8.33 -16.72
N GLU A 259 0.83 -9.47 -16.61
CA GLU A 259 -0.32 -9.78 -17.48
C GLU A 259 -1.49 -8.79 -17.28
N VAL A 260 -1.53 -8.12 -16.14
CA VAL A 260 -2.60 -7.19 -15.74
C VAL A 260 -2.07 -5.80 -15.36
N GLY A 261 -0.84 -5.46 -15.76
CA GLY A 261 -0.23 -4.15 -15.49
C GLY A 261 0.26 -3.95 -14.05
N CYS A 262 0.40 -5.02 -13.27
CA CYS A 262 0.99 -4.95 -11.93
C CYS A 262 2.49 -5.21 -12.00
N TYR A 263 3.29 -4.24 -11.53
CA TYR A 263 4.75 -4.37 -11.45
C TYR A 263 5.19 -5.23 -10.28
N SER A 264 4.56 -5.08 -9.13
CA SER A 264 4.95 -5.73 -7.88
C SER A 264 3.77 -5.89 -6.96
N CYS A 265 3.71 -7.01 -6.26
CA CYS A 265 2.75 -7.24 -5.17
C CYS A 265 3.44 -7.97 -4.02
N ARG A 266 3.30 -7.45 -2.81
CA ARG A 266 3.81 -8.04 -1.57
C ARG A 266 2.65 -8.25 -0.61
N LEU A 267 2.30 -9.49 -0.29
CA LEU A 267 1.38 -9.80 0.82
C LEU A 267 2.23 -9.88 2.09
N MET A 268 2.14 -8.86 2.93
CA MET A 268 2.98 -8.70 4.10
C MET A 268 2.22 -9.01 5.39
N ASP A 269 2.86 -9.74 6.28
CA ASP A 269 2.39 -9.93 7.65
C ASP A 269 2.76 -8.72 8.50
N ILE A 270 1.81 -8.20 9.27
CA ILE A 270 2.10 -7.19 10.30
C ILE A 270 2.75 -7.89 11.48
N ILE A 271 3.91 -7.41 11.89
CA ILE A 271 4.70 -8.00 12.97
C ILE A 271 4.69 -7.13 14.22
N ASP A 272 4.83 -7.76 15.37
CA ASP A 272 4.95 -7.06 16.64
C ASP A 272 6.32 -6.38 16.75
N PRO A 273 6.40 -5.08 17.05
CA PRO A 273 7.67 -4.36 17.12
C PRO A 273 8.55 -4.74 18.33
N THR A 274 8.03 -5.56 19.25
CA THR A 274 8.79 -6.04 20.44
C THR A 274 9.29 -7.46 20.24
N THR A 275 8.43 -8.34 19.72
CA THR A 275 8.74 -9.75 19.51
C THR A 275 9.29 -10.05 18.12
N HIS A 276 9.11 -9.14 17.16
CA HIS A 276 9.40 -9.27 15.73
C HIS A 276 8.68 -10.48 15.07
N ARG A 277 7.54 -10.91 15.64
CA ARG A 277 6.77 -12.05 15.15
C ARG A 277 5.50 -11.61 14.42
N ALA A 278 5.12 -12.39 13.42
CA ALA A 278 3.88 -12.24 12.68
C ALA A 278 2.70 -12.88 13.43
N ASP A 279 2.42 -12.41 14.65
CA ASP A 279 1.38 -12.93 15.53
C ASP A 279 0.18 -11.98 15.72
N LYS A 280 0.12 -10.94 14.90
CA LYS A 280 -0.93 -9.92 15.00
C LYS A 280 -2.25 -10.29 14.33
N ASP A 281 -2.32 -11.43 13.65
CA ASP A 281 -3.53 -11.80 12.86
C ASP A 281 -3.96 -10.68 11.89
N ARG A 282 -2.98 -10.02 11.26
CA ARG A 282 -3.15 -8.89 10.34
C ARG A 282 -2.18 -9.00 9.17
N THR A 283 -2.71 -8.79 7.98
CA THR A 283 -1.90 -8.72 6.75
C THR A 283 -2.32 -7.53 5.89
N PHE A 284 -1.46 -7.15 4.96
CA PHE A 284 -1.86 -6.29 3.85
C PHE A 284 -1.12 -6.66 2.57
N GLY A 285 -1.79 -6.52 1.43
CA GLY A 285 -1.16 -6.51 0.14
C GLY A 285 -0.72 -5.09 -0.20
N LEU A 286 0.53 -4.92 -0.64
CA LEU A 286 1.04 -3.68 -1.22
C LEU A 286 1.38 -3.94 -2.68
N ALA A 287 0.60 -3.35 -3.59
CA ALA A 287 0.74 -3.59 -5.01
C ALA A 287 0.91 -2.28 -5.80
N PHE A 288 1.77 -2.33 -6.83
CA PHE A 288 2.10 -1.22 -7.72
C PHE A 288 1.63 -1.55 -9.13
N PHE A 289 0.68 -0.78 -9.65
CA PHE A 289 0.14 -0.93 -11.00
C PHE A 289 0.61 0.22 -11.91
N ASP A 290 0.73 -0.05 -13.19
CA ASP A 290 1.10 0.96 -14.19
C ASP A 290 0.12 2.12 -14.25
N ASP A 291 -1.19 1.87 -14.00
CA ASP A 291 -2.19 2.91 -13.74
C ASP A 291 -3.42 2.38 -12.97
N LEU A 292 -4.34 3.28 -12.67
CA LEU A 292 -5.59 2.94 -11.98
C LEU A 292 -6.48 2.02 -12.81
N SER A 293 -6.47 2.13 -14.16
CA SER A 293 -7.31 1.31 -15.03
C SER A 293 -6.88 -0.15 -15.04
N SER A 294 -5.58 -0.42 -14.93
CA SER A 294 -5.04 -1.78 -14.78
C SER A 294 -5.46 -2.42 -13.47
N LEU A 295 -5.38 -1.67 -12.36
CA LEU A 295 -5.89 -2.13 -11.06
C LEU A 295 -7.40 -2.41 -11.10
N GLU A 296 -8.20 -1.51 -11.68
CA GLU A 296 -9.65 -1.71 -11.87
C GLU A 296 -9.94 -2.88 -12.80
N GLY A 297 -9.15 -3.04 -13.87
CA GLY A 297 -9.27 -4.15 -14.83
C GLY A 297 -9.04 -5.50 -14.19
N TRP A 298 -7.97 -5.65 -13.40
CA TRP A 298 -7.72 -6.88 -12.61
C TRP A 298 -8.86 -7.13 -11.63
N SER A 299 -9.28 -6.11 -10.89
CA SER A 299 -10.36 -6.23 -9.91
C SER A 299 -11.67 -6.71 -10.54
N LYS A 300 -12.03 -6.16 -11.71
CA LYS A 300 -13.31 -6.39 -12.36
C LYS A 300 -13.36 -7.67 -13.20
N HIS A 301 -12.25 -8.05 -13.84
CA HIS A 301 -12.26 -9.06 -14.90
C HIS A 301 -11.42 -10.29 -14.60
N HIS A 302 -10.41 -10.17 -13.74
CA HIS A 302 -9.51 -11.28 -13.51
C HIS A 302 -10.09 -12.29 -12.50
N LYS A 303 -9.96 -13.58 -12.84
CA LYS A 303 -10.54 -14.66 -12.04
C LYS A 303 -10.08 -14.64 -10.58
N THR A 304 -8.82 -14.31 -10.30
CA THR A 304 -8.29 -14.34 -8.93
C THR A 304 -8.99 -13.33 -8.04
N HIS A 305 -9.26 -12.10 -8.52
CA HIS A 305 -10.00 -11.12 -7.73
C HIS A 305 -11.51 -11.46 -7.67
N LEU A 306 -12.09 -11.98 -8.75
CA LEU A 306 -13.48 -12.41 -8.74
C LEU A 306 -13.70 -13.58 -7.75
N ASP A 307 -12.71 -14.46 -7.58
CA ASP A 307 -12.72 -15.52 -6.57
C ASP A 307 -12.67 -14.93 -5.15
N ILE A 308 -11.83 -13.89 -4.90
CA ILE A 308 -11.78 -13.15 -3.62
C ILE A 308 -13.14 -12.53 -3.31
N PHE A 309 -13.70 -11.76 -4.26
CA PHE A 309 -14.97 -11.08 -4.07
C PHE A 309 -16.14 -12.05 -3.87
N GLY A 310 -16.23 -13.08 -4.73
CA GLY A 310 -17.26 -14.12 -4.61
C GLY A 310 -17.11 -14.96 -3.33
N GLY A 311 -15.88 -15.22 -2.90
CA GLY A 311 -15.56 -15.86 -1.62
C GLY A 311 -16.06 -15.01 -0.45
N PHE A 312 -15.78 -13.69 -0.47
CA PHE A 312 -16.24 -12.77 0.57
C PHE A 312 -17.78 -12.74 0.69
N LEU A 313 -18.49 -12.74 -0.43
CA LEU A 313 -19.98 -12.79 -0.39
C LEU A 313 -20.51 -14.07 0.25
N LYS A 314 -19.86 -15.21 -0.01
CA LYS A 314 -20.21 -16.51 0.62
C LYS A 314 -19.88 -16.49 2.12
N TYR A 315 -18.72 -15.97 2.47
CA TYR A 315 -18.27 -15.79 3.85
C TYR A 315 -19.27 -14.91 4.64
N ALA A 316 -19.58 -13.73 4.11
CA ALA A 316 -20.56 -12.82 4.72
C ALA A 316 -21.92 -13.50 4.92
N LYS A 317 -22.41 -14.22 3.90
CA LYS A 317 -23.69 -14.93 3.97
C LYS A 317 -23.68 -16.02 5.04
N SER A 318 -22.58 -16.79 5.20
CA SER A 318 -22.48 -17.83 6.23
C SER A 318 -22.49 -17.30 7.64
N LEU A 319 -22.14 -16.02 7.83
CA LEU A 319 -22.21 -15.30 9.10
C LEU A 319 -23.47 -14.44 9.25
N ASN A 320 -24.46 -14.60 8.37
CA ASN A 320 -25.67 -13.77 8.34
C ASN A 320 -25.37 -12.24 8.25
N ASN A 321 -24.25 -11.88 7.60
CA ASN A 321 -23.68 -10.55 7.48
C ASN A 321 -23.25 -9.90 8.82
N ASP A 322 -23.14 -10.70 9.89
CA ASP A 322 -22.59 -10.27 11.16
C ASP A 322 -21.09 -10.55 11.20
N ILE A 323 -20.32 -9.62 10.62
CA ILE A 323 -18.88 -9.74 10.37
C ILE A 323 -18.13 -8.81 11.29
N SER A 324 -17.10 -9.34 11.97
CA SER A 324 -16.14 -8.57 12.77
C SER A 324 -14.75 -8.49 12.13
N LEU A 325 -14.52 -9.19 11.02
CA LEU A 325 -13.32 -9.02 10.17
C LEU A 325 -13.25 -7.57 9.67
N ARG A 326 -12.14 -6.90 9.94
CA ARG A 326 -11.89 -5.55 9.44
C ARG A 326 -11.13 -5.61 8.12
N LEU A 327 -11.62 -4.86 7.15
CA LEU A 327 -11.02 -4.69 5.85
C LEU A 327 -10.77 -3.22 5.58
N PHE A 328 -9.62 -2.92 4.98
CA PHE A 328 -9.31 -1.56 4.57
C PHE A 328 -8.51 -1.53 3.28
N HIS A 329 -8.53 -0.41 2.59
CA HIS A 329 -7.51 -0.07 1.62
C HIS A 329 -7.25 1.44 1.55
N GLU A 330 -6.06 1.74 1.06
CA GLU A 330 -5.59 3.06 0.66
C GLU A 330 -5.16 2.96 -0.81
N VAL A 331 -5.60 3.90 -1.64
CA VAL A 331 -5.20 3.98 -3.04
C VAL A 331 -4.59 5.34 -3.33
N LEU A 332 -3.42 5.31 -3.95
CA LEU A 332 -2.65 6.47 -4.36
C LEU A 332 -2.49 6.43 -5.87
N VAL A 333 -2.72 7.55 -6.57
CA VAL A 333 -2.42 7.70 -7.99
C VAL A 333 -1.41 8.82 -8.17
N LEU A 334 -0.15 8.47 -8.40
CA LEU A 334 0.98 9.37 -8.22
C LEU A 334 1.50 9.92 -9.54
N LYS A 335 1.74 11.23 -9.57
CA LYS A 335 2.54 11.87 -10.61
C LYS A 335 4.03 11.56 -10.41
N PRO A 336 4.89 11.78 -11.44
CA PRO A 336 6.33 11.52 -11.32
C PRO A 336 7.00 12.19 -10.11
N GLU A 337 6.65 13.44 -9.83
CA GLU A 337 7.21 14.22 -8.72
C GLU A 337 6.71 13.80 -7.33
N GLN A 338 5.72 12.90 -7.27
CA GLN A 338 5.08 12.42 -6.04
C GLN A 338 5.59 11.05 -5.58
N GLN A 339 6.63 10.52 -6.20
CA GLN A 339 7.14 9.18 -5.93
C GLN A 339 8.66 9.12 -5.96
N SER A 340 9.22 8.26 -5.13
CA SER A 340 10.65 7.95 -5.11
C SER A 340 10.84 6.48 -4.79
N PHE A 341 11.61 5.78 -5.62
CA PHE A 341 11.97 4.39 -5.42
C PHE A 341 13.48 4.24 -5.48
N GLU A 342 14.07 3.78 -4.39
CA GLU A 342 15.52 3.57 -4.31
C GLU A 342 15.82 2.23 -3.66
N TYR A 343 16.71 1.45 -4.30
CA TYR A 343 17.09 0.11 -3.89
C TYR A 343 18.62 -0.01 -3.85
N ILE A 344 19.13 -0.64 -2.82
CA ILE A 344 20.57 -0.86 -2.60
C ILE A 344 20.76 -2.34 -2.32
N GLY A 345 21.46 -3.07 -3.18
CA GLY A 345 21.76 -4.49 -2.97
C GLY A 345 20.55 -5.43 -2.96
N CYS A 346 19.36 -4.99 -3.40
CA CYS A 346 18.19 -5.86 -3.56
C CYS A 346 18.29 -6.69 -4.84
N HIS A 347 17.60 -7.86 -4.88
CA HIS A 347 17.52 -8.65 -6.12
C HIS A 347 16.63 -7.94 -7.18
N GLU A 348 16.88 -8.24 -8.44
CA GLU A 348 16.31 -7.51 -9.58
C GLU A 348 14.78 -7.63 -9.75
N ASN A 349 14.16 -8.64 -9.15
CA ASN A 349 12.72 -8.87 -9.21
C ASN A 349 11.99 -8.27 -8.00
N PHE A 350 12.62 -7.36 -7.25
CA PHE A 350 12.02 -6.75 -6.08
C PHE A 350 11.43 -5.36 -6.38
N GLY A 351 10.23 -5.12 -5.86
CA GLY A 351 9.59 -3.81 -5.93
C GLY A 351 9.53 -3.25 -7.35
N MET A 352 9.84 -1.97 -7.50
CA MET A 352 9.85 -1.30 -8.81
C MET A 352 11.08 -1.60 -9.68
N LEU A 353 12.06 -2.36 -9.19
CA LEU A 353 13.15 -2.85 -10.04
C LEU A 353 12.63 -3.71 -11.21
N VAL A 354 11.51 -4.41 -11.02
CA VAL A 354 10.81 -5.18 -12.08
C VAL A 354 10.41 -4.30 -13.27
N SER A 355 10.14 -3.01 -13.05
CA SER A 355 9.79 -2.10 -14.13
C SER A 355 10.96 -1.70 -15.04
N LEU A 356 12.17 -2.08 -14.66
CA LEU A 356 13.39 -1.91 -15.48
C LEU A 356 13.53 -3.13 -16.38
N GLY A 357 13.42 -2.96 -17.69
CA GLY A 357 13.58 -4.05 -18.67
C GLY A 357 15.02 -4.55 -18.77
N ASP A 358 15.18 -5.74 -19.35
CA ASP A 358 16.49 -6.31 -19.61
C ASP A 358 17.31 -5.42 -20.55
N THR A 359 18.60 -5.25 -20.24
CA THR A 359 19.57 -4.67 -21.17
C THR A 359 19.80 -5.67 -22.29
N GLN A 360 19.33 -5.36 -23.51
CA GLN A 360 19.79 -6.06 -24.70
C GLN A 360 21.24 -5.70 -25.00
#